data_edc6319b6540ab0d2962e5be2f2ef95a
#
_entry.id   edc6319b6540ab0d2962e5be2f2ef95a
#
_cell.length_a   1.000
_cell.length_b   1.000
_cell.length_c   1.000
_cell.angle_alpha   90.00
_cell.angle_beta   90.00
_cell.angle_gamma   90.00
#
_symmetry.space_group_name_H-M   'P 1'
#
loop_
_entity.id
_entity.type
_entity.pdbx_description
1 polymer ?
#
loop_
_entity_poly.entity_id
_entity_poly.type
_entity_poly.pdbx_seq_one_letter_code
_entity_poly.pdbx_strand_id
1 'polypeptide(L)'
;MGLGQTGKITKELIRGPLLSRSGYGEHARYMFRAISSRPDLFDVYALPLGWGQSSWTHQETEENKKITECINKTQTCGAFNQNGLDTTFFDISLQVGIPHEWNKLAKYNIGVTAAVETTQASGKWIDSCNKLVDRIFVTSEHAKNSLTNPVYDLVNEAGQSVGKMKCNTPIDVISYPVRKTKPDKKFQKK
;
A
#
# COMPACT_ATOMS: atom_id res chain seq x y z
N MET A 1 -17.68 30.83 -17.86
CA MET A 1 -16.84 31.26 -16.74
C MET A 1 -16.51 30.02 -15.92
N GLY A 2 -15.35 29.42 -16.15
CA GLY A 2 -14.86 28.24 -15.46
C GLY A 2 -14.13 28.68 -14.22
N LEU A 3 -14.71 28.38 -13.05
CA LEU A 3 -14.00 28.53 -11.77
C LEU A 3 -12.94 27.42 -11.70
N GLY A 4 -11.72 27.79 -12.03
CA GLY A 4 -10.55 26.98 -11.71
C GLY A 4 -10.37 26.97 -10.18
N GLN A 5 -10.90 25.93 -9.51
CA GLN A 5 -10.43 25.58 -8.19
C GLN A 5 -8.98 25.09 -8.35
N THR A 6 -8.01 25.95 -8.04
CA THR A 6 -6.64 25.52 -7.76
C THR A 6 -6.65 24.75 -6.45
N GLY A 7 -7.10 23.49 -6.51
CA GLY A 7 -7.04 22.57 -5.39
C GLY A 7 -5.58 22.37 -5.02
N LYS A 8 -5.25 22.42 -3.74
CA LYS A 8 -3.91 22.10 -3.25
C LYS A 8 -3.52 20.71 -3.73
N ILE A 9 -2.40 20.59 -4.45
CA ILE A 9 -1.87 19.28 -4.87
C ILE A 9 -1.52 18.46 -3.61
N THR A 10 -2.04 17.24 -3.54
CA THR A 10 -1.86 16.33 -2.41
C THR A 10 -0.49 15.67 -2.47
N LYS A 11 0.31 15.76 -1.42
CA LYS A 11 1.57 15.04 -1.30
C LYS A 11 1.32 13.59 -0.92
N GLU A 12 1.51 12.69 -1.88
CA GLU A 12 1.24 11.25 -1.74
C GLU A 12 2.56 10.48 -1.62
N LEU A 13 2.76 9.77 -0.49
CA LEU A 13 3.89 8.86 -0.28
C LEU A 13 3.48 7.43 -0.59
N ILE A 14 4.05 6.85 -1.64
CA ILE A 14 3.87 5.42 -1.95
C ILE A 14 5.03 4.64 -1.35
N ARG A 15 4.73 3.81 -0.35
CA ARG A 15 5.69 2.92 0.30
C ARG A 15 5.41 1.47 -0.09
N GLY A 16 6.42 0.76 -0.56
CA GLY A 16 6.26 -0.64 -0.94
C GLY A 16 7.46 -1.18 -1.72
N PRO A 17 7.44 -2.46 -2.10
CA PRO A 17 8.54 -3.11 -2.83
C PRO A 17 8.58 -2.73 -4.32
N LEU A 18 8.54 -1.42 -4.63
CA LEU A 18 8.42 -0.84 -5.97
C LEU A 18 9.44 -1.41 -6.98
N LEU A 19 10.66 -1.71 -6.52
CA LEU A 19 11.75 -2.22 -7.34
C LEU A 19 11.89 -3.75 -7.30
N SER A 20 11.05 -4.46 -6.54
CA SER A 20 11.12 -5.91 -6.41
C SER A 20 10.42 -6.65 -7.55
N ARG A 21 11.01 -7.78 -7.97
CA ARG A 21 10.38 -8.75 -8.90
C ARG A 21 9.49 -9.73 -8.15
N SER A 22 8.51 -9.22 -7.43
CA SER A 22 7.53 -10.00 -6.67
C SER A 22 6.11 -9.59 -7.00
N GLY A 23 5.12 -10.38 -6.58
CA GLY A 23 3.71 -10.03 -6.71
C GLY A 23 3.36 -8.72 -6.00
N TYR A 24 3.89 -8.52 -4.79
CA TYR A 24 3.75 -7.25 -4.08
C TYR A 24 4.49 -6.09 -4.76
N GLY A 25 5.63 -6.38 -5.42
CA GLY A 25 6.31 -5.38 -6.25
C GLY A 25 5.47 -4.91 -7.42
N GLU A 26 4.83 -5.83 -8.14
CA GLU A 26 3.92 -5.46 -9.23
C GLU A 26 2.68 -4.72 -8.69
N HIS A 27 2.14 -5.12 -7.53
CA HIS A 27 1.05 -4.42 -6.87
C HIS A 27 1.44 -2.97 -6.52
N ALA A 28 2.63 -2.77 -5.96
CA ALA A 28 3.14 -1.43 -5.66
C ALA A 28 3.28 -0.57 -6.93
N ARG A 29 3.75 -1.15 -8.04
CA ARG A 29 3.81 -0.47 -9.35
C ARG A 29 2.42 -0.15 -9.92
N TYR A 30 1.41 -1.00 -9.72
CA TYR A 30 0.02 -0.65 -10.10
C TYR A 30 -0.48 0.58 -9.34
N MET A 31 -0.26 0.65 -8.04
CA MET A 31 -0.63 1.82 -7.24
C MET A 31 0.16 3.05 -7.70
N PHE A 32 1.47 2.92 -7.94
CA PHE A 32 2.30 4.00 -8.45
C PHE A 32 1.79 4.53 -9.80
N ARG A 33 1.46 3.65 -10.75
CA ARG A 33 0.90 4.03 -12.06
C ARG A 33 -0.43 4.77 -11.90
N ALA A 34 -1.31 4.26 -11.04
CA ALA A 34 -2.63 4.86 -10.82
C ALA A 34 -2.51 6.28 -10.27
N ILE A 35 -1.73 6.50 -9.22
CA ILE A 35 -1.55 7.81 -8.60
C ILE A 35 -0.78 8.76 -9.54
N SER A 36 0.30 8.29 -10.16
CA SER A 36 1.12 9.08 -11.09
C SER A 36 0.39 9.46 -12.39
N SER A 37 -0.74 8.82 -12.71
CA SER A 37 -1.57 9.20 -13.86
C SER A 37 -2.35 10.50 -13.63
N ARG A 38 -2.40 11.00 -12.40
CA ARG A 38 -3.12 12.23 -12.02
C ARG A 38 -2.17 13.26 -11.37
N PRO A 39 -1.19 13.78 -12.14
CA PRO A 39 -0.26 14.80 -11.63
C PRO A 39 -0.94 16.15 -11.31
N ASP A 40 -2.17 16.33 -11.78
CA ASP A 40 -3.05 17.44 -11.44
C ASP A 40 -3.57 17.36 -9.99
N LEU A 41 -3.60 16.18 -9.39
CA LEU A 41 -4.09 15.92 -8.03
C LEU A 41 -2.98 15.57 -7.06
N PHE A 42 -1.96 14.83 -7.51
CA PHE A 42 -0.96 14.22 -6.65
C PHE A 42 0.46 14.64 -7.00
N ASP A 43 1.18 15.05 -5.98
CA ASP A 43 2.63 15.21 -5.97
C ASP A 43 3.25 13.96 -5.34
N VAL A 44 3.78 13.05 -6.20
CA VAL A 44 4.13 11.69 -5.81
C VAL A 44 5.55 11.60 -5.25
N TYR A 45 5.67 10.89 -4.14
CA TYR A 45 6.90 10.49 -3.46
C TYR A 45 6.96 8.97 -3.36
N ALA A 46 8.15 8.38 -3.29
CA ALA A 46 8.31 6.93 -3.23
C ALA A 46 9.31 6.51 -2.15
N LEU A 47 8.93 5.53 -1.33
CA LEU A 47 9.78 4.93 -0.30
C LEU A 47 9.87 3.42 -0.57
N PRO A 48 10.98 2.94 -1.17
CA PRO A 48 11.11 1.54 -1.51
C PRO A 48 11.32 0.66 -0.29
N LEU A 49 10.74 -0.54 -0.33
CA LEU A 49 10.98 -1.62 0.64
C LEU A 49 11.73 -2.77 -0.02
N GLY A 50 12.63 -3.40 0.72
CA GLY A 50 13.12 -4.74 0.40
C GLY A 50 11.99 -5.76 0.58
N TRP A 51 11.94 -6.79 -0.27
CA TRP A 51 10.93 -7.84 -0.19
C TRP A 51 11.59 -9.22 -0.18
N GLY A 52 11.86 -9.73 1.01
CA GLY A 52 12.54 -10.99 1.21
C GLY A 52 13.84 -11.09 0.40
N GLN A 53 14.07 -12.23 -0.25
CA GLN A 53 15.23 -12.45 -1.13
C GLN A 53 14.91 -12.22 -2.62
N SER A 54 13.80 -11.52 -2.93
CA SER A 54 13.43 -11.24 -4.31
C SER A 54 14.43 -10.29 -4.98
N SER A 55 14.77 -10.58 -6.25
CA SER A 55 15.65 -9.72 -7.04
C SER A 55 14.97 -8.36 -7.33
N TRP A 56 15.81 -7.34 -7.52
CA TRP A 56 15.38 -6.03 -7.95
C TRP A 56 15.25 -5.94 -9.48
N THR A 57 14.40 -5.05 -9.96
CA THR A 57 14.32 -4.71 -11.38
C THR A 57 15.44 -3.74 -11.71
N HIS A 58 16.39 -4.18 -12.55
CA HIS A 58 17.50 -3.34 -13.04
C HIS A 58 17.27 -2.85 -14.47
N GLN A 59 16.08 -3.06 -15.03
CA GLN A 59 15.78 -2.62 -16.38
C GLN A 59 15.60 -1.10 -16.41
N GLU A 60 16.30 -0.43 -17.32
CA GLU A 60 16.11 0.99 -17.60
C GLU A 60 14.83 1.23 -18.39
N THR A 61 13.69 1.08 -17.74
CA THR A 61 12.39 1.44 -18.30
C THR A 61 12.03 2.86 -17.86
N GLU A 62 11.17 3.52 -18.63
CA GLU A 62 10.64 4.84 -18.26
C GLU A 62 9.92 4.82 -16.90
N GLU A 63 9.29 3.70 -16.55
CA GLU A 63 8.66 3.51 -15.25
C GLU A 63 9.69 3.48 -14.12
N ASN A 64 10.76 2.70 -14.28
CA ASN A 64 11.82 2.62 -13.26
C ASN A 64 12.54 3.94 -13.09
N LYS A 65 12.75 4.72 -14.16
CA LYS A 65 13.28 6.09 -14.07
C LYS A 65 12.38 6.97 -13.23
N LYS A 66 11.07 7.02 -13.52
CA LYS A 66 10.11 7.79 -12.73
C LYS A 66 10.05 7.38 -11.27
N ILE A 67 10.08 6.07 -10.97
CA ILE A 67 10.12 5.56 -9.60
C ILE A 67 11.41 6.07 -8.92
N THR A 68 12.57 5.99 -9.59
CA THR A 68 13.85 6.45 -9.05
C THR A 68 13.85 7.97 -8.80
N GLU A 69 13.28 8.75 -9.70
CA GLU A 69 13.10 10.19 -9.52
C GLU A 69 12.26 10.50 -8.26
N CYS A 70 11.14 9.77 -8.07
CA CYS A 70 10.32 9.92 -6.87
C CYS A 70 11.04 9.49 -5.59
N ILE A 71 11.89 8.45 -5.64
CA ILE A 71 12.73 8.03 -4.52
C ILE A 71 13.74 9.14 -4.16
N ASN A 72 14.47 9.66 -5.14
CA ASN A 72 15.45 10.72 -4.94
C ASN A 72 14.77 11.99 -4.37
N LYS A 73 13.60 12.35 -4.91
CA LYS A 73 12.78 13.43 -4.39
C LYS A 73 12.39 13.21 -2.93
N THR A 74 12.03 11.99 -2.56
CA THR A 74 11.69 11.64 -1.17
C THR A 74 12.88 11.82 -0.23
N GLN A 75 14.08 11.44 -0.67
CA GLN A 75 15.31 11.58 0.13
C GLN A 75 15.71 13.03 0.37
N THR A 76 15.36 13.93 -0.55
CA THR A 76 15.76 15.35 -0.52
C THR A 76 14.65 16.30 -0.07
N CYS A 77 13.44 15.82 0.17
CA CYS A 77 12.29 16.69 0.44
C CYS A 77 12.26 17.32 1.86
N GLY A 78 13.18 16.91 2.75
CA GLY A 78 13.25 17.41 4.13
C GLY A 78 12.27 16.75 5.11
N ALA A 79 11.46 15.78 4.65
CA ALA A 79 10.56 15.04 5.55
C ALA A 79 11.34 14.13 6.52
N PHE A 80 12.53 13.70 6.15
CA PHE A 80 13.42 12.88 6.97
C PHE A 80 14.51 13.75 7.58
N ASN A 81 14.59 13.78 8.90
CA ASN A 81 15.56 14.56 9.64
C ASN A 81 16.19 13.72 10.77
N GLN A 82 17.06 14.33 11.59
CA GLN A 82 17.74 13.65 12.72
C GLN A 82 16.77 13.09 13.76
N ASN A 83 15.54 13.62 13.86
CA ASN A 83 14.51 13.14 14.78
C ASN A 83 13.59 12.08 14.14
N GLY A 84 13.87 11.66 12.92
CA GLY A 84 13.09 10.70 12.17
C GLY A 84 12.21 11.33 11.07
N LEU A 85 11.09 10.69 10.75
CA LEU A 85 10.15 11.17 9.74
C LEU A 85 9.16 12.18 10.34
N ASP A 86 9.04 13.34 9.70
CA ASP A 86 7.90 14.24 9.93
C ASP A 86 6.64 13.68 9.25
N THR A 87 5.80 13.06 10.04
CA THR A 87 4.53 12.45 9.58
C THR A 87 3.51 13.47 9.10
N THR A 88 3.74 14.78 9.32
CA THR A 88 2.86 15.84 8.84
C THR A 88 3.23 16.36 7.46
N PHE A 89 4.40 15.97 6.93
CA PHE A 89 4.88 16.42 5.63
C PHE A 89 4.04 15.87 4.48
N PHE A 90 3.68 14.58 4.55
CA PHE A 90 2.84 13.94 3.55
C PHE A 90 1.35 14.05 3.95
N ASP A 91 0.49 14.30 2.98
CA ASP A 91 -0.94 14.36 3.22
C ASP A 91 -1.52 12.94 3.29
N ILE A 92 -1.11 12.05 2.37
CA ILE A 92 -1.53 10.65 2.32
C ILE A 92 -0.30 9.74 2.19
N SER A 93 -0.33 8.58 2.85
CA SER A 93 0.56 7.47 2.54
C SER A 93 -0.23 6.27 2.03
N LEU A 94 0.30 5.61 0.99
CA LEU A 94 -0.23 4.39 0.42
C LEU A 94 0.84 3.30 0.56
N GLN A 95 0.61 2.33 1.45
CA GLN A 95 1.62 1.37 1.89
C GLN A 95 1.28 -0.04 1.41
N VAL A 96 1.99 -0.50 0.39
CA VAL A 96 1.80 -1.82 -0.22
C VAL A 96 2.69 -2.84 0.48
N GLY A 97 2.07 -3.76 1.22
CA GLY A 97 2.78 -4.78 2.00
C GLY A 97 1.85 -5.54 2.93
N ILE A 98 2.43 -6.24 3.90
CA ILE A 98 1.68 -6.98 4.92
C ILE A 98 1.41 -6.07 6.14
N PRO A 99 0.26 -6.24 6.83
CA PRO A 99 -0.20 -5.28 7.84
C PRO A 99 0.80 -4.94 8.95
N HIS A 100 1.61 -5.89 9.40
CA HIS A 100 2.57 -5.64 10.48
C HIS A 100 3.83 -4.86 10.05
N GLU A 101 3.99 -4.57 8.74
CA GLU A 101 5.05 -3.72 8.22
C GLU A 101 4.59 -2.27 7.99
N TRP A 102 3.29 -1.99 8.12
CA TRP A 102 2.77 -0.64 7.98
C TRP A 102 3.22 0.26 9.12
N ASN A 103 3.22 1.56 8.87
CA ASN A 103 3.61 2.57 9.84
C ASN A 103 2.75 3.83 9.67
N LYS A 104 2.74 4.69 10.67
CA LYS A 104 2.19 6.04 10.51
C LYS A 104 3.21 6.93 9.81
N LEU A 105 2.96 7.26 8.55
CA LEU A 105 3.91 7.99 7.67
C LEU A 105 3.34 9.32 7.17
N ALA A 106 2.05 9.53 7.29
CA ALA A 106 1.35 10.69 6.75
C ALA A 106 0.19 11.09 7.67
N LYS A 107 -0.48 12.19 7.34
CA LYS A 107 -1.72 12.62 8.02
C LYS A 107 -2.84 11.59 7.86
N TYR A 108 -2.92 10.94 6.69
CA TYR A 108 -3.86 9.86 6.40
C TYR A 108 -3.10 8.66 5.82
N ASN A 109 -3.29 7.48 6.40
CA ASN A 109 -2.51 6.31 6.05
C ASN A 109 -3.41 5.22 5.47
N ILE A 110 -3.07 4.73 4.28
CA ILE A 110 -3.80 3.67 3.58
C ILE A 110 -2.90 2.45 3.50
N GLY A 111 -3.35 1.33 4.06
CA GLY A 111 -2.71 0.02 3.89
C GLY A 111 -3.24 -0.69 2.64
N VAL A 112 -2.36 -1.27 1.85
CA VAL A 112 -2.72 -2.05 0.65
C VAL A 112 -2.12 -3.44 0.77
N THR A 113 -2.97 -4.46 0.74
CA THR A 113 -2.52 -5.85 0.93
C THR A 113 -3.33 -6.85 0.12
N ALA A 114 -2.69 -7.95 -0.26
CA ALA A 114 -3.39 -9.12 -0.77
C ALA A 114 -3.98 -9.99 0.38
N ALA A 115 -3.70 -9.60 1.62
CA ALA A 115 -4.03 -10.31 2.86
C ALA A 115 -3.42 -11.74 2.90
N VAL A 116 -4.20 -12.73 3.31
CA VAL A 116 -3.74 -14.13 3.47
C VAL A 116 -4.56 -15.06 2.57
N GLU A 117 -3.96 -16.18 2.18
CA GLU A 117 -4.63 -17.23 1.41
C GLU A 117 -5.57 -18.08 2.30
N THR A 118 -5.36 -18.05 3.62
CA THR A 118 -6.20 -18.69 4.61
C THR A 118 -7.45 -17.87 4.91
N THR A 119 -8.38 -18.44 5.67
CA THR A 119 -9.66 -17.79 6.00
C THR A 119 -9.55 -16.72 7.10
N GLN A 120 -8.43 -16.69 7.83
CA GLN A 120 -8.26 -15.80 8.99
C GLN A 120 -6.85 -15.21 9.03
N ALA A 121 -6.76 -13.89 9.07
CA ALA A 121 -5.52 -13.17 9.36
C ALA A 121 -5.20 -13.24 10.87
N SER A 122 -3.92 -13.20 11.23
CA SER A 122 -3.49 -13.26 12.62
C SER A 122 -3.93 -12.04 13.45
N GLY A 123 -4.07 -12.23 14.76
CA GLY A 123 -4.40 -11.13 15.67
C GLY A 123 -3.42 -9.95 15.60
N LYS A 124 -2.13 -10.22 15.35
CA LYS A 124 -1.12 -9.17 15.15
C LYS A 124 -1.42 -8.31 13.92
N TRP A 125 -1.93 -8.92 12.84
CA TRP A 125 -2.31 -8.17 11.66
C TRP A 125 -3.54 -7.30 11.92
N ILE A 126 -4.54 -7.84 12.64
CA ILE A 126 -5.74 -7.08 13.01
C ILE A 126 -5.39 -5.88 13.90
N ASP A 127 -4.48 -6.07 14.86
CA ASP A 127 -3.99 -4.99 15.71
C ASP A 127 -3.29 -3.89 14.88
N SER A 128 -2.42 -4.29 13.94
CA SER A 128 -1.76 -3.37 13.02
C SER A 128 -2.75 -2.61 12.12
N CYS A 129 -3.75 -3.30 11.59
CA CYS A 129 -4.83 -2.67 10.81
C CYS A 129 -5.51 -1.56 11.60
N ASN A 130 -5.85 -1.82 12.86
CA ASN A 130 -6.57 -0.86 13.69
C ASN A 130 -5.71 0.31 14.17
N LYS A 131 -4.39 0.13 14.31
CA LYS A 131 -3.49 1.13 14.91
C LYS A 131 -2.74 1.98 13.90
N LEU A 132 -2.40 1.40 12.74
CA LEU A 132 -1.39 1.98 11.86
C LEU A 132 -1.96 2.66 10.63
N VAL A 133 -3.18 2.30 10.22
CA VAL A 133 -3.79 2.84 9.01
C VAL A 133 -5.24 3.28 9.24
N ASP A 134 -5.67 4.24 8.44
CA ASP A 134 -7.01 4.84 8.52
C ASP A 134 -7.98 4.17 7.54
N ARG A 135 -7.44 3.48 6.52
CA ARG A 135 -8.20 2.73 5.50
C ARG A 135 -7.35 1.59 4.95
N ILE A 136 -8.01 0.54 4.46
CA ILE A 136 -7.34 -0.62 3.88
C ILE A 136 -7.92 -0.89 2.50
N PHE A 137 -7.03 -1.13 1.52
CA PHE A 137 -7.39 -1.67 0.22
C PHE A 137 -6.92 -3.11 0.12
N VAL A 138 -7.84 -3.99 -0.28
CA VAL A 138 -7.57 -5.41 -0.52
C VAL A 138 -7.95 -5.81 -1.93
N THR A 139 -7.40 -6.92 -2.41
CA THR A 139 -7.54 -7.34 -3.81
C THR A 139 -8.80 -8.13 -4.12
N SER A 140 -9.50 -8.64 -3.10
CA SER A 140 -10.68 -9.50 -3.26
C SER A 140 -11.58 -9.50 -2.03
N GLU A 141 -12.82 -9.95 -2.19
CA GLU A 141 -13.75 -10.19 -1.05
C GLU A 141 -13.19 -11.25 -0.09
N HIS A 142 -12.49 -12.26 -0.59
CA HIS A 142 -11.80 -13.24 0.26
C HIS A 142 -10.80 -12.55 1.19
N ALA A 143 -9.94 -11.70 0.63
CA ALA A 143 -8.97 -10.92 1.40
C ALA A 143 -9.65 -10.00 2.43
N LYS A 144 -10.77 -9.36 2.07
CA LYS A 144 -11.56 -8.56 3.01
C LYS A 144 -12.10 -9.42 4.15
N ASN A 145 -12.73 -10.55 3.83
CA ASN A 145 -13.32 -11.45 4.81
C ASN A 145 -12.26 -12.03 5.75
N SER A 146 -11.06 -12.35 5.26
CA SER A 146 -9.95 -12.85 6.09
C SER A 146 -9.47 -11.85 7.16
N LEU A 147 -9.72 -10.54 6.96
CA LEU A 147 -9.43 -9.49 7.92
C LEU A 147 -10.63 -9.13 8.81
N THR A 148 -11.87 -9.19 8.29
CA THR A 148 -13.06 -8.72 9.01
C THR A 148 -13.73 -9.78 9.87
N ASN A 149 -13.64 -11.07 9.48
CA ASN A 149 -14.30 -12.15 10.20
C ASN A 149 -13.62 -12.59 11.49
N PRO A 150 -12.26 -12.54 11.60
CA PRO A 150 -11.60 -12.97 12.82
C PRO A 150 -11.95 -12.08 14.01
N VAL A 151 -12.20 -12.74 15.16
CA VAL A 151 -12.39 -12.08 16.46
C VAL A 151 -11.44 -12.75 17.46
N TYR A 152 -10.60 -11.97 18.10
CA TYR A 152 -9.61 -12.45 19.06
C TYR A 152 -9.94 -11.98 20.45
N ASP A 153 -9.79 -12.85 21.44
CA ASP A 153 -9.88 -12.45 22.84
C ASP A 153 -8.61 -11.68 23.25
N LEU A 154 -8.82 -10.53 23.85
CA LEU A 154 -7.76 -9.78 24.49
C LEU A 154 -7.63 -10.28 25.93
N VAL A 155 -6.42 -10.66 26.32
CA VAL A 155 -6.14 -11.14 27.68
C VAL A 155 -5.14 -10.21 28.36
N ASN A 156 -5.31 -9.99 29.67
CA ASN A 156 -4.33 -9.29 30.50
C ASN A 156 -3.16 -10.22 30.87
N GLU A 157 -2.19 -9.69 31.61
CA GLU A 157 -1.03 -10.47 32.08
C GLU A 157 -1.40 -11.66 32.99
N ALA A 158 -2.57 -11.61 33.64
CA ALA A 158 -3.12 -12.68 34.44
C ALA A 158 -3.92 -13.73 33.63
N GLY A 159 -3.97 -13.61 32.30
CA GLY A 159 -4.69 -14.52 31.41
C GLY A 159 -6.22 -14.33 31.42
N GLN A 160 -6.74 -13.26 32.03
CA GLN A 160 -8.17 -12.98 32.06
C GLN A 160 -8.59 -12.22 30.81
N SER A 161 -9.74 -12.58 30.24
CA SER A 161 -10.31 -11.85 29.09
C SER A 161 -10.69 -10.42 29.50
N VAL A 162 -10.15 -9.44 28.79
CA VAL A 162 -10.41 -8.00 28.99
C VAL A 162 -11.18 -7.39 27.82
N GLY A 163 -11.53 -8.20 26.81
CA GLY A 163 -12.31 -7.75 25.67
C GLY A 163 -12.07 -8.59 24.43
N LYS A 164 -12.61 -8.10 23.31
CA LYS A 164 -12.45 -8.73 21.99
C LYS A 164 -11.88 -7.72 20.97
N MET A 165 -10.99 -8.20 20.14
CA MET A 165 -10.40 -7.45 19.03
C MET A 165 -10.90 -7.98 17.70
N LYS A 166 -11.39 -7.08 16.86
CA LYS A 166 -11.71 -7.31 15.46
C LYS A 166 -11.14 -6.16 14.61
N CYS A 167 -11.11 -6.33 13.31
CA CYS A 167 -10.75 -5.23 12.41
C CYS A 167 -11.88 -4.21 12.36
N ASN A 168 -11.60 -2.98 12.78
CA ASN A 168 -12.54 -1.85 12.75
C ASN A 168 -12.20 -0.84 11.65
N THR A 169 -11.00 -0.93 11.06
CA THR A 169 -10.56 -0.04 9.99
C THR A 169 -11.39 -0.31 8.72
N PRO A 170 -11.92 0.73 8.05
CA PRO A 170 -12.66 0.58 6.80
C PRO A 170 -11.84 -0.14 5.73
N ILE A 171 -12.45 -1.12 5.04
CA ILE A 171 -11.82 -1.94 4.01
C ILE A 171 -12.59 -1.85 2.70
N ASP A 172 -11.90 -1.47 1.62
CA ASP A 172 -12.44 -1.50 0.27
C ASP A 172 -11.74 -2.58 -0.57
N VAL A 173 -12.50 -3.17 -1.49
CA VAL A 173 -11.97 -4.15 -2.45
C VAL A 173 -11.60 -3.43 -3.74
N ILE A 174 -10.31 -3.44 -4.07
CA ILE A 174 -9.76 -2.91 -5.31
C ILE A 174 -9.00 -4.04 -6.01
N SER A 175 -9.64 -4.68 -6.97
CA SER A 175 -9.06 -5.80 -7.71
C SER A 175 -7.88 -5.38 -8.58
N TYR A 176 -7.00 -6.34 -8.89
CA TYR A 176 -5.90 -6.11 -9.82
C TYR A 176 -6.42 -5.71 -11.20
N PRO A 177 -5.76 -4.76 -11.88
CA PRO A 177 -6.11 -4.42 -13.25
C PRO A 177 -5.81 -5.59 -14.18
N VAL A 178 -6.77 -5.91 -15.05
CA VAL A 178 -6.61 -6.95 -16.07
C VAL A 178 -6.25 -6.30 -17.39
N ARG A 179 -5.08 -6.62 -17.95
CA ARG A 179 -4.73 -6.22 -19.30
C ARG A 179 -5.49 -7.10 -20.31
N LYS A 180 -6.28 -6.49 -21.17
CA LYS A 180 -6.87 -7.19 -22.32
C LYS A 180 -5.74 -7.53 -23.30
N THR A 181 -5.33 -8.79 -23.33
CA THR A 181 -4.40 -9.31 -24.34
C THR A 181 -5.19 -10.06 -25.42
N LYS A 182 -4.84 -9.86 -26.69
CA LYS A 182 -5.36 -10.73 -27.74
C LYS A 182 -4.66 -12.09 -27.63
N PRO A 183 -5.40 -13.22 -27.69
CA PRO A 183 -4.78 -14.54 -27.69
C PRO A 183 -3.78 -14.64 -28.86
N ASP A 184 -2.60 -15.16 -28.61
CA ASP A 184 -1.64 -15.47 -29.68
C ASP A 184 -2.20 -16.64 -30.48
N LYS A 185 -2.45 -16.42 -31.80
CA LYS A 185 -3.05 -17.41 -32.71
C LYS A 185 -2.29 -18.75 -32.72
N LYS A 186 -0.98 -18.75 -32.46
CA LYS A 186 -0.19 -19.99 -32.46
C LYS A 186 -0.51 -20.93 -31.27
N PHE A 187 -1.17 -20.43 -30.22
CA PHE A 187 -1.64 -21.22 -29.07
C PHE A 187 -3.14 -21.54 -29.12
N GLN A 188 -3.85 -21.15 -30.19
CA GLN A 188 -5.22 -21.63 -30.39
C GLN A 188 -5.14 -23.13 -30.73
N LYS A 189 -5.67 -24.00 -29.87
CA LYS A 189 -5.77 -25.44 -30.16
C LYS A 189 -6.54 -25.60 -31.47
N LYS A 190 -5.98 -26.41 -32.39
CA LYS A 190 -6.70 -26.95 -33.53
C LYS A 190 -7.82 -27.88 -33.06
#